data_4032b2152040ae6af283fbb04a56631d
#
_entry.id   4032b2152040ae6af283fbb04a56631d
#
_cell.length_a   1.000
_cell.length_b   1.000
_cell.length_c   1.000
_cell.angle_alpha   90.00
_cell.angle_beta   90.00
_cell.angle_gamma   90.00
#
_symmetry.space_group_name_H-M   'P 1'
#
loop_
_entity.id
_entity.type
_entity.pdbx_description
1 polymer ?
#
loop_
_entity_poly.entity_id
_entity_poly.type
_entity_poly.pdbx_seq_one_letter_code
_entity_poly.pdbx_strand_id
1 'polypeptide(L)'
;RSFILDNGDGEHARSLCICGQHNVMNALAAASVAMHLGMSMDEVASALSDVTAISPHRMAVSTVHKPETSFTLIDDSFNANPDSMKAGLDGLLRWKAGAETQPFRIAVLGAMLELGPDEKDLHAGIGRYAVEGDVDALLTVGSTSDASLDALAGAWLKVHPLRDVLPILIGCTTLTRPIVW
;
A
#
# COMPACT_ATOMS: atom_id res chain seq x y z
N ARG A 1 -15.87 -1.17 0.47
CA ARG A 1 -16.10 -2.18 -0.58
C ARG A 1 -17.19 -3.13 -0.13
N SER A 2 -18.11 -3.49 -1.04
CA SER A 2 -19.15 -4.48 -0.77
C SER A 2 -18.62 -5.89 -0.99
N PHE A 3 -19.03 -6.81 -0.16
CA PHE A 3 -18.79 -8.24 -0.27
C PHE A 3 -20.04 -9.00 0.21
N ILE A 4 -20.15 -10.25 -0.18
CA ILE A 4 -21.23 -11.14 0.25
C ILE A 4 -20.58 -12.26 1.07
N LEU A 5 -21.07 -12.45 2.30
CA LEU A 5 -20.82 -13.66 3.06
C LEU A 5 -21.92 -14.64 2.73
N ASP A 6 -21.55 -15.84 2.29
CA ASP A 6 -22.44 -16.95 2.01
C ASP A 6 -21.88 -18.21 2.69
N ASN A 7 -22.70 -18.85 3.49
CA ASN A 7 -22.37 -20.12 4.16
C ASN A 7 -23.17 -21.32 3.59
N GLY A 8 -23.90 -21.10 2.50
CA GLY A 8 -24.79 -22.09 1.90
C GLY A 8 -26.22 -22.08 2.44
N ASP A 9 -26.46 -21.43 3.58
CA ASP A 9 -27.80 -21.29 4.19
C ASP A 9 -28.39 -19.89 3.95
N GLY A 10 -27.57 -18.93 3.55
CA GLY A 10 -28.00 -17.56 3.26
C GLY A 10 -26.86 -16.64 2.87
N GLU A 11 -27.22 -15.55 2.17
CA GLU A 11 -26.32 -14.50 1.74
C GLU A 11 -26.47 -13.24 2.60
N HIS A 12 -25.36 -12.71 3.11
CA HIS A 12 -25.31 -11.48 3.87
C HIS A 12 -24.40 -10.47 3.19
N ALA A 13 -25.03 -9.51 2.49
CA ALA A 13 -24.30 -8.42 1.86
C ALA A 13 -23.84 -7.38 2.90
N ARG A 14 -22.56 -7.05 2.91
CA ARG A 14 -21.97 -6.06 3.81
C ARG A 14 -20.87 -5.28 3.11
N SER A 15 -20.37 -4.25 3.77
CA SER A 15 -19.26 -3.43 3.28
C SER A 15 -18.13 -3.39 4.29
N LEU A 16 -16.91 -3.63 3.82
CA LEU A 16 -15.71 -3.34 4.62
C LEU A 16 -15.37 -1.86 4.50
N CYS A 17 -15.20 -1.20 5.64
CA CYS A 17 -14.73 0.19 5.71
C CYS A 17 -13.22 0.32 5.48
N ILE A 18 -12.47 -0.78 5.63
CA ILE A 18 -11.02 -0.85 5.40
C ILE A 18 -10.68 -1.04 3.91
N CYS A 19 -9.62 -0.36 3.46
CA CYS A 19 -9.16 -0.43 2.08
C CYS A 19 -8.28 -1.67 1.82
N GLY A 20 -8.18 -2.08 0.55
CA GLY A 20 -7.32 -3.17 0.10
C GLY A 20 -8.09 -4.47 -0.18
N GLN A 21 -7.80 -5.08 -1.34
CA GLN A 21 -8.43 -6.35 -1.75
C GLN A 21 -8.01 -7.51 -0.84
N HIS A 22 -6.77 -7.51 -0.37
CA HIS A 22 -6.25 -8.49 0.58
C HIS A 22 -7.02 -8.49 1.91
N ASN A 23 -7.61 -7.36 2.32
CA ASN A 23 -8.42 -7.30 3.52
C ASN A 23 -9.76 -8.03 3.41
N VAL A 24 -10.25 -8.28 2.20
CA VAL A 24 -11.40 -9.17 1.99
C VAL A 24 -11.01 -10.60 2.35
N MET A 25 -9.83 -11.06 1.96
CA MET A 25 -9.35 -12.40 2.32
C MET A 25 -9.11 -12.53 3.83
N ASN A 26 -8.54 -11.50 4.45
CA ASN A 26 -8.37 -11.46 5.91
C ASN A 26 -9.71 -11.49 6.65
N ALA A 27 -10.70 -10.75 6.15
CA ALA A 27 -12.07 -10.75 6.71
C ALA A 27 -12.74 -12.11 6.56
N LEU A 28 -12.57 -12.79 5.42
CA LEU A 28 -13.10 -14.14 5.21
C LEU A 28 -12.45 -15.15 6.17
N ALA A 29 -11.15 -15.08 6.37
CA ALA A 29 -10.46 -15.93 7.32
C ALA A 29 -10.96 -15.69 8.76
N ALA A 30 -11.09 -14.43 9.18
CA ALA A 30 -11.63 -14.07 10.49
C ALA A 30 -13.08 -14.54 10.65
N ALA A 31 -13.93 -14.35 9.62
CA ALA A 31 -15.30 -14.82 9.61
C ALA A 31 -15.40 -16.33 9.79
N SER A 32 -14.57 -17.10 9.06
CA SER A 32 -14.55 -18.56 9.15
C SER A 32 -14.23 -19.05 10.57
N VAL A 33 -13.24 -18.41 11.21
CA VAL A 33 -12.87 -18.75 12.61
C VAL A 33 -13.98 -18.36 13.58
N ALA A 34 -14.55 -17.16 13.45
CA ALA A 34 -15.61 -16.69 14.35
C ALA A 34 -16.87 -17.57 14.26
N MET A 35 -17.26 -17.96 13.07
CA MET A 35 -18.40 -18.89 12.87
C MET A 35 -18.09 -20.28 13.43
N HIS A 36 -16.86 -20.78 13.26
CA HIS A 36 -16.46 -22.05 13.88
C HIS A 36 -16.50 -22.01 15.40
N LEU A 37 -16.27 -20.84 16.00
CA LEU A 37 -16.39 -20.60 17.44
C LEU A 37 -17.83 -20.33 17.92
N GLY A 38 -18.81 -20.37 17.01
CA GLY A 38 -20.24 -20.30 17.33
C GLY A 38 -20.89 -18.95 17.15
N MET A 39 -20.21 -17.95 16.56
CA MET A 39 -20.85 -16.70 16.17
C MET A 39 -21.81 -16.93 14.99
N SER A 40 -22.96 -16.28 15.02
CA SER A 40 -23.88 -16.28 13.90
C SER A 40 -23.35 -15.45 12.72
N MET A 41 -23.84 -15.71 11.52
CA MET A 41 -23.46 -14.97 10.31
C MET A 41 -23.78 -13.48 10.45
N ASP A 42 -24.92 -13.12 11.07
CA ASP A 42 -25.29 -11.71 11.28
C ASP A 42 -24.32 -10.99 12.25
N GLU A 43 -23.93 -11.64 13.33
CA GLU A 43 -22.93 -11.08 14.26
C GLU A 43 -21.59 -10.87 13.58
N VAL A 44 -21.12 -11.86 12.81
CA VAL A 44 -19.86 -11.77 12.06
C VAL A 44 -19.93 -10.65 11.00
N ALA A 45 -21.01 -10.62 10.22
CA ALA A 45 -21.20 -9.61 9.19
C ALA A 45 -21.29 -8.19 9.76
N SER A 46 -21.95 -8.02 10.91
CA SER A 46 -22.01 -6.74 11.61
C SER A 46 -20.63 -6.33 12.13
N ALA A 47 -19.96 -7.22 12.85
CA ALA A 47 -18.62 -6.95 13.40
C ALA A 47 -17.60 -6.55 12.32
N LEU A 48 -17.60 -7.24 11.18
CA LEU A 48 -16.73 -6.91 10.06
C LEU A 48 -17.03 -5.53 9.43
N SER A 49 -18.32 -5.12 9.42
CA SER A 49 -18.73 -3.82 8.91
C SER A 49 -18.30 -2.67 9.83
N ASP A 50 -18.18 -2.92 11.12
CA ASP A 50 -17.81 -1.94 12.14
C ASP A 50 -16.30 -1.71 12.22
N VAL A 51 -15.48 -2.57 11.58
CA VAL A 51 -14.03 -2.41 11.56
C VAL A 51 -13.65 -1.21 10.67
N THR A 52 -13.21 -0.13 11.29
CA THR A 52 -12.78 1.10 10.61
C THR A 52 -11.25 1.19 10.43
N ALA A 53 -10.50 0.49 11.27
CA ALA A 53 -9.04 0.38 11.20
C ALA A 53 -8.60 -1.00 11.72
N ILE A 54 -7.56 -1.59 11.11
CA ILE A 54 -7.02 -2.89 11.55
C ILE A 54 -5.88 -2.65 12.53
N SER A 55 -4.90 -1.84 12.13
CA SER A 55 -3.75 -1.45 12.94
C SER A 55 -3.16 -0.18 12.36
N PRO A 56 -2.37 0.59 13.14
CA PRO A 56 -1.61 1.71 12.59
C PRO A 56 -0.75 1.26 11.42
N HIS A 57 -0.56 2.16 10.46
CA HIS A 57 0.35 1.93 9.33
C HIS A 57 -0.02 0.77 8.39
N ARG A 58 -1.33 0.47 8.25
CA ARG A 58 -1.85 -0.50 7.28
C ARG A 58 -2.91 0.15 6.41
N MET A 59 -2.47 0.62 5.22
CA MET A 59 -3.32 1.34 4.25
C MET A 59 -4.11 2.49 4.91
N ALA A 60 -3.53 3.12 5.93
CA ALA A 60 -4.15 4.23 6.65
C ALA A 60 -4.14 5.49 5.78
N VAL A 61 -5.32 6.02 5.48
CA VAL A 61 -5.48 7.19 4.61
C VAL A 61 -5.70 8.44 5.46
N SER A 62 -4.88 9.46 5.24
CA SER A 62 -4.99 10.76 5.90
C SER A 62 -4.71 11.90 4.91
N THR A 63 -5.11 13.11 5.28
CA THR A 63 -4.75 14.32 4.53
C THR A 63 -3.73 15.11 5.32
N VAL A 64 -2.59 15.37 4.71
CA VAL A 64 -1.56 16.22 5.28
C VAL A 64 -1.75 17.63 4.75
N HIS A 65 -1.91 18.59 5.66
CA HIS A 65 -2.06 20.00 5.35
C HIS A 65 -0.77 20.77 5.66
N LYS A 66 -0.32 21.56 4.71
CA LYS A 66 0.75 22.55 4.88
C LYS A 66 0.25 23.92 4.38
N PRO A 67 0.90 25.05 4.75
CA PRO A 67 0.40 26.39 4.41
C PRO A 67 0.11 26.61 2.92
N GLU A 68 0.87 26.01 2.03
CA GLU A 68 0.75 26.23 0.58
C GLU A 68 0.30 25.00 -0.20
N THR A 69 0.10 23.85 0.49
CA THR A 69 -0.26 22.61 -0.20
C THR A 69 -0.96 21.61 0.72
N SER A 70 -1.71 20.72 0.14
CA SER A 70 -2.24 19.56 0.83
C SER A 70 -2.11 18.31 -0.05
N PHE A 71 -1.88 17.17 0.56
CA PHE A 71 -1.82 15.91 -0.16
C PHE A 71 -2.43 14.77 0.67
N THR A 72 -2.84 13.74 -0.01
CA THR A 72 -3.29 12.50 0.64
C THR A 72 -2.09 11.61 0.91
N LEU A 73 -1.93 11.19 2.16
CA LEU A 73 -0.97 10.19 2.58
C LEU A 73 -1.69 8.85 2.73
N ILE A 74 -1.17 7.84 2.06
CA ILE A 74 -1.57 6.43 2.25
C ILE A 74 -0.40 5.77 2.96
N ASP A 75 -0.56 5.51 4.25
CA ASP A 75 0.48 4.94 5.10
C ASP A 75 0.30 3.42 5.22
N ASP A 76 1.24 2.66 4.67
CA ASP A 76 1.28 1.19 4.70
C ASP A 76 2.64 0.67 5.22
N SER A 77 3.22 1.38 6.18
CA SER A 77 4.60 1.18 6.63
C SER A 77 4.79 0.15 7.75
N PHE A 78 3.77 -0.62 8.08
CA PHE A 78 3.85 -1.59 9.17
C PHE A 78 4.87 -2.70 8.91
N ASN A 79 4.90 -3.23 7.68
CA ASN A 79 5.82 -4.26 7.23
C ASN A 79 5.92 -4.24 5.70
N ALA A 80 7.01 -4.76 5.17
CA ALA A 80 7.24 -4.84 3.74
C ALA A 80 7.69 -6.25 3.33
N ASN A 81 6.99 -6.81 2.34
CA ASN A 81 7.39 -7.98 1.59
C ASN A 81 6.91 -7.81 0.13
N PRO A 82 7.38 -8.64 -0.83
CA PRO A 82 7.06 -8.45 -2.24
C PRO A 82 5.56 -8.35 -2.54
N ASP A 83 4.73 -9.15 -1.89
CA ASP A 83 3.29 -9.17 -2.15
C ASP A 83 2.58 -7.95 -1.53
N SER A 84 2.94 -7.58 -0.29
CA SER A 84 2.38 -6.39 0.36
C SER A 84 2.79 -5.10 -0.35
N MET A 85 4.03 -5.00 -0.82
CA MET A 85 4.52 -3.86 -1.60
C MET A 85 3.75 -3.68 -2.91
N LYS A 86 3.49 -4.78 -3.64
CA LYS A 86 2.65 -4.74 -4.85
C LYS A 86 1.21 -4.34 -4.51
N ALA A 87 0.64 -4.90 -3.43
CA ALA A 87 -0.71 -4.54 -3.00
C ALA A 87 -0.83 -3.06 -2.60
N GLY A 88 0.19 -2.50 -1.95
CA GLY A 88 0.28 -1.08 -1.62
C GLY A 88 0.36 -0.19 -2.86
N LEU A 89 1.22 -0.55 -3.83
CA LEU A 89 1.30 0.13 -5.13
C LEU A 89 -0.03 0.09 -5.88
N ASP A 90 -0.69 -1.07 -5.92
CA ASP A 90 -2.03 -1.20 -6.51
C ASP A 90 -3.07 -0.30 -5.81
N GLY A 91 -2.97 -0.18 -4.48
CA GLY A 91 -3.81 0.72 -3.70
C GLY A 91 -3.61 2.18 -4.09
N LEU A 92 -2.35 2.61 -4.23
CA LEU A 92 -1.97 3.94 -4.69
C LEU A 92 -2.51 4.24 -6.09
N LEU A 93 -2.32 3.31 -7.03
CA LEU A 93 -2.73 3.48 -8.43
C LEU A 93 -4.26 3.54 -8.59
N ARG A 94 -5.00 2.79 -7.77
CA ARG A 94 -6.47 2.82 -7.77
C ARG A 94 -7.05 4.01 -7.02
N TRP A 95 -6.26 4.75 -6.27
CA TRP A 95 -6.72 5.93 -5.57
C TRP A 95 -7.14 7.01 -6.56
N LYS A 96 -8.45 7.38 -6.54
CA LYS A 96 -9.05 8.36 -7.45
C LYS A 96 -8.74 8.13 -8.93
N ALA A 97 -8.58 6.88 -9.37
CA ALA A 97 -8.26 6.54 -10.77
C ALA A 97 -9.30 7.02 -11.79
N GLY A 98 -10.55 7.27 -11.37
CA GLY A 98 -11.62 7.81 -12.21
C GLY A 98 -11.85 9.32 -12.10
N ALA A 99 -10.97 10.07 -11.42
CA ALA A 99 -11.09 11.52 -11.29
C ALA A 99 -10.83 12.22 -12.62
N GLU A 100 -11.49 13.38 -12.88
CA GLU A 100 -11.26 14.21 -14.07
C GLU A 100 -9.80 14.65 -14.19
N THR A 101 -9.19 15.02 -13.06
CA THR A 101 -7.76 15.29 -12.96
C THR A 101 -7.10 14.13 -12.20
N GLN A 102 -6.22 13.41 -12.89
CA GLN A 102 -5.47 12.32 -12.25
C GLN A 102 -4.52 12.89 -11.20
N PRO A 103 -4.47 12.29 -9.99
CA PRO A 103 -3.53 12.73 -8.97
C PRO A 103 -2.10 12.38 -9.38
N PHE A 104 -1.15 13.22 -9.03
CA PHE A 104 0.27 12.91 -9.10
C PHE A 104 0.62 11.91 -7.98
N ARG A 105 1.11 10.74 -8.33
CA ARG A 105 1.34 9.60 -7.43
C ARG A 105 2.81 9.44 -7.11
N ILE A 106 3.14 9.57 -5.84
CA ILE A 106 4.50 9.36 -5.35
C ILE A 106 4.51 8.09 -4.52
N ALA A 107 5.33 7.12 -4.91
CA ALA A 107 5.63 5.98 -4.07
C ALA A 107 6.96 6.23 -3.35
N VAL A 108 6.96 6.11 -2.03
CA VAL A 108 8.16 6.21 -1.21
C VAL A 108 8.38 4.82 -0.61
N LEU A 109 9.41 4.08 -0.92
CA LEU A 109 9.58 2.67 -0.59
C LEU A 109 10.83 2.45 0.27
N GLY A 110 10.66 1.71 1.36
CA GLY A 110 11.75 1.23 2.22
C GLY A 110 12.27 -0.14 1.80
N ALA A 111 13.29 -0.62 2.51
CA ALA A 111 13.82 -1.95 2.31
C ALA A 111 12.84 -3.01 2.84
N MET A 112 12.75 -4.12 2.13
CA MET A 112 12.14 -5.35 2.59
C MET A 112 13.21 -6.19 3.30
N LEU A 113 12.91 -6.72 4.47
CA LEU A 113 13.85 -7.50 5.27
C LEU A 113 13.55 -9.00 5.17
N GLU A 114 14.52 -9.82 5.57
CA GLU A 114 14.37 -11.29 5.71
C GLU A 114 14.03 -12.02 4.40
N LEU A 115 14.44 -11.48 3.24
CA LEU A 115 14.16 -12.06 1.93
C LEU A 115 15.17 -13.15 1.50
N GLY A 116 16.26 -13.32 2.24
CA GLY A 116 17.29 -14.31 1.89
C GLY A 116 18.14 -13.91 0.68
N PRO A 117 18.70 -14.90 -0.05
CA PRO A 117 19.67 -14.64 -1.11
C PRO A 117 19.12 -13.86 -2.32
N ASP A 118 17.82 -13.91 -2.56
CA ASP A 118 17.17 -13.27 -3.70
C ASP A 118 16.70 -11.83 -3.41
N GLU A 119 17.09 -11.27 -2.27
CA GLU A 119 16.67 -9.95 -1.78
C GLU A 119 16.80 -8.86 -2.84
N LYS A 120 17.94 -8.80 -3.52
CA LYS A 120 18.21 -7.79 -4.55
C LYS A 120 17.27 -7.90 -5.75
N ASP A 121 17.00 -9.12 -6.21
CA ASP A 121 16.14 -9.36 -7.37
C ASP A 121 14.66 -9.09 -7.02
N LEU A 122 14.26 -9.39 -5.80
CA LEU A 122 12.92 -9.09 -5.29
C LEU A 122 12.71 -7.57 -5.19
N HIS A 123 13.68 -6.81 -4.69
CA HIS A 123 13.61 -5.33 -4.68
C HIS A 123 13.56 -4.75 -6.10
N ALA A 124 14.41 -5.23 -7.01
CA ALA A 124 14.37 -4.83 -8.42
C ALA A 124 13.00 -5.17 -9.06
N GLY A 125 12.40 -6.28 -8.66
CA GLY A 125 11.04 -6.67 -9.07
C GLY A 125 9.98 -5.64 -8.68
N ILE A 126 10.07 -5.08 -7.47
CA ILE A 126 9.15 -4.02 -7.02
C ILE A 126 9.36 -2.73 -7.81
N GLY A 127 10.63 -2.35 -8.09
CA GLY A 127 10.93 -1.20 -8.94
C GLY A 127 10.31 -1.33 -10.34
N ARG A 128 10.42 -2.51 -10.96
CA ARG A 128 9.77 -2.79 -12.26
C ARG A 128 8.24 -2.71 -12.15
N TYR A 129 7.67 -3.26 -11.11
CA TYR A 129 6.23 -3.22 -10.88
C TYR A 129 5.69 -1.78 -10.74
N ALA A 130 6.44 -0.90 -10.07
CA ALA A 130 6.08 0.51 -9.95
C ALA A 130 6.11 1.22 -11.33
N VAL A 131 7.07 0.86 -12.20
CA VAL A 131 7.15 1.34 -13.60
C VAL A 131 5.93 0.88 -14.40
N GLU A 132 5.63 -0.42 -14.37
CA GLU A 132 4.50 -1.01 -15.09
C GLU A 132 3.16 -0.42 -14.64
N GLY A 133 3.07 -0.01 -13.37
CA GLY A 133 1.91 0.65 -12.81
C GLY A 133 1.80 2.15 -13.11
N ASP A 134 2.79 2.75 -13.79
CA ASP A 134 2.82 4.18 -14.13
C ASP A 134 2.76 5.10 -12.89
N VAL A 135 3.61 4.79 -11.91
CA VAL A 135 3.84 5.66 -10.74
C VAL A 135 4.63 6.89 -11.18
N ASP A 136 4.14 8.09 -10.90
CA ASP A 136 4.75 9.34 -11.37
C ASP A 136 6.11 9.64 -10.75
N ALA A 137 6.34 9.25 -9.50
CA ALA A 137 7.62 9.39 -8.82
C ALA A 137 7.88 8.26 -7.83
N LEU A 138 9.13 7.84 -7.73
CA LEU A 138 9.60 6.83 -6.80
C LEU A 138 10.74 7.37 -5.95
N LEU A 139 10.59 7.28 -4.63
CA LEU A 139 11.65 7.57 -3.65
C LEU A 139 11.99 6.29 -2.89
N THR A 140 13.27 6.06 -2.65
CA THR A 140 13.73 5.00 -1.76
C THR A 140 14.23 5.58 -0.44
N VAL A 141 13.88 4.95 0.67
CA VAL A 141 14.27 5.38 2.01
C VAL A 141 14.99 4.24 2.72
N GLY A 142 16.24 4.48 3.10
CA GLY A 142 17.06 3.49 3.79
C GLY A 142 18.50 3.94 3.91
N SER A 143 19.39 3.01 4.22
CA SER A 143 20.83 3.28 4.24
C SER A 143 21.34 3.55 2.82
N THR A 144 22.20 4.54 2.65
CA THR A 144 22.87 4.85 1.37
C THR A 144 23.76 3.72 0.84
N SER A 145 24.02 2.70 1.66
CA SER A 145 24.78 1.50 1.31
C SER A 145 23.91 0.29 1.01
N ASP A 146 22.59 0.46 0.95
CA ASP A 146 21.66 -0.65 0.73
C ASP A 146 21.55 -0.97 -0.77
N ALA A 147 22.29 -2.01 -1.19
CA ALA A 147 22.32 -2.46 -2.58
C ALA A 147 20.94 -2.96 -3.08
N SER A 148 20.05 -3.31 -2.17
CA SER A 148 18.69 -3.76 -2.51
C SER A 148 17.81 -2.58 -2.90
N LEU A 149 17.93 -1.45 -2.18
CA LEU A 149 17.24 -0.20 -2.54
C LEU A 149 17.79 0.39 -3.84
N ASP A 150 19.10 0.29 -4.08
CA ASP A 150 19.70 0.68 -5.35
C ASP A 150 19.15 -0.14 -6.51
N ALA A 151 18.92 -1.44 -6.31
CA ALA A 151 18.33 -2.30 -7.33
C ALA A 151 16.86 -1.92 -7.64
N LEU A 152 16.10 -1.55 -6.61
CA LEU A 152 14.73 -1.07 -6.74
C LEU A 152 14.70 0.26 -7.52
N ALA A 153 15.45 1.25 -7.07
CA ALA A 153 15.54 2.55 -7.72
C ALA A 153 16.10 2.45 -9.16
N GLY A 154 17.10 1.62 -9.36
CA GLY A 154 17.71 1.41 -10.67
C GLY A 154 16.78 0.77 -11.70
N ALA A 155 15.85 -0.07 -11.27
CA ALA A 155 14.84 -0.63 -12.16
C ALA A 155 13.85 0.44 -12.63
N TRP A 156 13.45 1.37 -11.74
CA TRP A 156 12.56 2.48 -12.08
C TRP A 156 13.28 3.55 -12.95
N LEU A 157 14.51 3.94 -12.61
CA LEU A 157 15.30 4.95 -13.33
C LEU A 157 15.63 4.58 -14.78
N LYS A 158 15.61 3.30 -15.15
CA LYS A 158 15.78 2.89 -16.54
C LYS A 158 14.71 3.42 -17.48
N VAL A 159 13.51 3.66 -16.96
CA VAL A 159 12.35 4.16 -17.71
C VAL A 159 12.15 5.66 -17.49
N HIS A 160 12.42 6.14 -16.28
CA HIS A 160 12.27 7.54 -15.88
C HIS A 160 13.65 8.19 -15.67
N PRO A 161 14.25 8.83 -16.68
CA PRO A 161 15.57 9.44 -16.54
C PRO A 161 15.54 10.60 -15.53
N LEU A 162 16.60 10.73 -14.74
CA LEU A 162 16.75 11.68 -13.63
C LEU A 162 16.39 13.14 -13.95
N ARG A 163 16.50 13.57 -15.19
CA ARG A 163 16.14 14.94 -15.60
C ARG A 163 14.66 15.29 -15.37
N ASP A 164 13.79 14.28 -15.36
CA ASP A 164 12.35 14.47 -15.20
C ASP A 164 11.94 14.36 -13.71
N VAL A 165 12.83 13.82 -12.87
CA VAL A 165 12.61 13.54 -11.45
C VAL A 165 13.35 14.52 -10.53
N LEU A 166 14.41 15.17 -11.03
CA LEU A 166 15.29 16.05 -10.23
C LEU A 166 14.56 17.15 -9.42
N PRO A 167 13.51 17.80 -9.95
CA PRO A 167 12.79 18.81 -9.19
C PRO A 167 12.08 18.26 -7.94
N ILE A 168 11.73 16.97 -7.98
CA ILE A 168 11.02 16.30 -6.88
C ILE A 168 12.01 15.84 -5.81
N LEU A 169 13.18 15.34 -6.21
CA LEU A 169 14.24 14.87 -5.32
C LEU A 169 14.91 16.02 -4.53
N ILE A 170 15.06 17.20 -5.14
CA ILE A 170 15.67 18.37 -4.49
C ILE A 170 14.79 18.90 -3.33
N GLY A 171 13.48 18.76 -3.41
CA GLY A 171 12.56 19.11 -2.32
C GLY A 171 12.64 18.17 -1.11
N CYS A 172 13.22 16.98 -1.28
CA CYS A 172 13.25 15.92 -0.25
C CYS A 172 14.57 15.86 0.54
N THR A 173 15.64 16.56 0.12
CA THR A 173 16.96 16.53 0.77
C THR A 173 17.02 17.18 2.15
N THR A 174 15.94 17.78 2.64
CA THR A 174 15.82 18.37 3.98
C THR A 174 15.01 17.54 4.98
N LEU A 175 14.60 16.33 4.64
CA LEU A 175 13.88 15.45 5.56
C LEU A 175 14.87 14.72 6.48
N THR A 176 15.24 15.37 7.59
CA THR A 176 16.05 14.81 8.68
C THR A 176 15.27 13.86 9.61
N ARG A 177 14.05 13.48 9.25
CA ARG A 177 13.25 12.46 9.94
C ARG A 177 12.69 11.48 8.92
N PRO A 178 12.65 10.17 9.25
CA PRO A 178 12.01 9.20 8.36
C PRO A 178 10.57 9.63 8.12
N ILE A 179 10.21 9.78 6.86
CA ILE A 179 8.80 9.78 6.48
C ILE A 179 8.38 8.34 6.69
N VAL A 180 7.62 8.12 7.73
CA VAL A 180 7.03 6.81 7.99
C VAL A 180 5.78 6.74 7.12
N TRP A 181 5.67 5.66 6.40
CA TRP A 181 4.67 5.25 5.41
C TRP A 181 3.36 4.89 6.03
#